data_6b905ed4e31e0fb6d5c842a54bae098c
#
_entry.id   6b905ed4e31e0fb6d5c842a54bae098c
#
_cell.length_a   1.000
_cell.length_b   1.000
_cell.length_c   1.000
_cell.angle_alpha   90.00
_cell.angle_beta   90.00
_cell.angle_gamma   90.00
#
_symmetry.space_group_name_H-M   'P 1'
#
loop_
_entity.id
_entity.type
_entity.pdbx_description
1 polymer ?
#
loop_
_entity_poly.entity_id
_entity_poly.type
_entity_poly.pdbx_seq_one_letter_code
_entity_poly.pdbx_strand_id
1 'polypeptide(L)'
;MLDISPTPSLSRLCNGVSRRNFLRIGALAPVGLSLANLLAIEKARAAGPGKARAKSVILVFLGGGISHHDTFDPKPDAVEEIRGKYKTIPTSVAGLHVTELLPRMAQVMDKVALIRSGTHENDHHETATNWVLSGRFGSPFGDHPALGAVVARETGFAGLVPPYVAVPRNPAFTWELGKSAWLGGRYESFKCGDPNAADFKVRDLSQPAGITPETLERRRTLLEAVDSLGAHIQGSDQIATYDEFGRKAAEMVLSPHAQAAFDIGKEDGKLRDDYGRTELGQSCLMARRLVEAGVRFVTVNNGGWDHHDKIFENLEKRVPPFDQALSALLRDLDQRGLLAETLVVVMGEFGRTPKVNKKAGRDHWGRAGSLLFAGAGVQGGRVIGASDKNGAFVTDRPVRPADVCWTIYEALGIDPAKEIVTPEGRPVSILAEGATVRELYA
;
A
#
# COMPACT_ATOMS: atom_id res chain seq x y z
N MET A 1 23.71 34.89 19.60
CA MET A 1 24.05 34.44 18.24
C MET A 1 24.51 35.66 17.45
N LEU A 2 25.82 35.83 17.22
CA LEU A 2 26.36 36.97 16.49
C LEU A 2 26.03 36.81 15.00
N ASP A 3 25.28 37.74 14.44
CA ASP A 3 25.01 37.87 13.02
C ASP A 3 26.18 38.63 12.38
N ILE A 4 27.04 37.93 11.63
CA ILE A 4 28.30 38.51 11.13
C ILE A 4 28.12 39.01 9.68
N SER A 5 26.91 39.08 9.17
CA SER A 5 26.67 39.53 7.78
C SER A 5 25.71 40.70 7.71
N PRO A 6 26.17 41.92 7.37
CA PRO A 6 25.33 43.11 7.36
C PRO A 6 24.45 43.29 6.11
N THR A 7 24.48 42.38 5.14
CA THR A 7 23.62 42.42 3.93
C THR A 7 23.28 41.02 3.47
N PRO A 8 22.06 40.74 3.00
CA PRO A 8 21.69 39.45 2.43
C PRO A 8 22.41 39.28 1.07
N SER A 9 23.66 38.81 1.09
CA SER A 9 24.37 38.52 -0.17
C SER A 9 23.90 37.14 -0.67
N LEU A 10 23.39 37.15 -1.88
CA LEU A 10 22.98 35.95 -2.66
C LEU A 10 24.16 35.08 -3.13
N SER A 11 25.33 35.15 -2.46
CA SER A 11 26.46 34.29 -2.82
C SER A 11 26.22 32.85 -2.42
N ARG A 12 25.87 32.00 -3.37
CA ARG A 12 25.78 30.57 -3.24
C ARG A 12 27.14 29.92 -3.51
N LEU A 13 27.47 28.86 -2.75
CA LEU A 13 28.55 27.97 -3.14
C LEU A 13 28.14 27.18 -4.39
N CYS A 14 29.10 26.69 -5.18
CA CYS A 14 28.87 25.98 -6.44
C CYS A 14 27.94 24.76 -6.32
N ASN A 15 27.70 24.24 -5.10
CA ASN A 15 26.78 23.14 -4.77
C ASN A 15 25.40 23.63 -4.27
N GLY A 16 25.08 24.92 -4.37
CA GLY A 16 23.75 25.47 -4.00
C GLY A 16 23.56 25.80 -2.52
N VAL A 17 24.51 25.49 -1.64
CA VAL A 17 24.43 25.79 -0.19
C VAL A 17 24.93 27.22 0.09
N SER A 18 24.14 28.03 0.79
CA SER A 18 24.59 29.38 1.18
C SER A 18 25.65 29.32 2.28
N ARG A 19 26.61 30.27 2.30
CA ARG A 19 27.64 30.37 3.35
C ARG A 19 27.03 30.46 4.76
N ARG A 20 25.89 31.08 4.90
CA ARG A 20 25.16 31.20 6.18
C ARG A 20 24.62 29.85 6.67
N ASN A 21 24.10 29.02 5.76
CA ASN A 21 23.65 27.68 6.09
C ASN A 21 24.83 26.75 6.42
N PHE A 22 25.96 26.90 5.75
CA PHE A 22 27.19 26.17 6.06
C PHE A 22 27.69 26.47 7.49
N LEU A 23 27.70 27.74 7.91
CA LEU A 23 28.12 28.13 9.26
C LEU A 23 27.10 27.68 10.33
N ARG A 24 25.81 27.71 10.04
CA ARG A 24 24.76 27.17 10.94
C ARG A 24 24.91 25.66 11.16
N ILE A 25 25.25 24.93 10.12
CA ILE A 25 25.47 23.49 10.19
C ILE A 25 26.69 23.16 11.05
N GLY A 26 27.78 23.90 10.93
CA GLY A 26 28.98 23.75 11.77
C GLY A 26 28.73 24.04 13.26
N ALA A 27 27.78 24.92 13.59
CA ALA A 27 27.40 25.23 14.97
C ALA A 27 26.50 24.17 15.62
N LEU A 28 25.95 23.21 14.86
CA LEU A 28 25.09 22.12 15.35
C LEU A 28 25.86 20.80 15.55
N ALA A 29 27.14 20.77 15.30
CA ALA A 29 28.01 19.59 15.50
C ALA A 29 27.92 18.99 16.93
N PRO A 30 27.79 19.80 18.03
CA PRO A 30 27.63 19.27 19.38
C PRO A 30 26.30 18.53 19.61
N VAL A 31 25.32 18.68 18.71
CA VAL A 31 23.96 18.05 18.81
C VAL A 31 23.84 16.83 17.90
N GLY A 32 24.97 16.26 17.42
CA GLY A 32 25.00 15.04 16.60
C GLY A 32 24.67 15.22 15.11
N LEU A 33 24.40 16.44 14.63
CA LEU A 33 24.23 16.75 13.23
C LEU A 33 25.57 17.16 12.60
N SER A 34 26.31 16.18 12.09
CA SER A 34 27.58 16.43 11.40
C SER A 34 27.33 16.86 9.95
N LEU A 35 28.23 17.73 9.42
CA LEU A 35 28.25 18.09 7.98
C LEU A 35 28.35 16.80 7.09
N ALA A 36 29.05 15.78 7.55
CA ALA A 36 29.15 14.51 6.87
C ALA A 36 27.80 13.81 6.74
N ASN A 37 26.97 13.83 7.79
CA ASN A 37 25.61 13.28 7.75
C ASN A 37 24.70 14.08 6.83
N LEU A 38 24.81 15.41 6.83
CA LEU A 38 24.06 16.28 5.93
C LEU A 38 24.46 16.08 4.46
N LEU A 39 25.74 15.99 4.18
CA LEU A 39 26.26 15.72 2.84
C LEU A 39 25.92 14.28 2.38
N ALA A 40 25.87 13.32 3.30
CA ALA A 40 25.38 11.97 3.00
C ALA A 40 23.89 11.97 2.65
N ILE A 41 23.08 12.74 3.39
CA ILE A 41 21.64 12.94 3.11
C ILE A 41 21.46 13.68 1.78
N GLU A 42 22.22 14.75 1.51
CA GLU A 42 22.16 15.47 0.22
C GLU A 42 22.63 14.60 -0.95
N LYS A 43 23.67 13.79 -0.75
CA LYS A 43 24.16 12.83 -1.77
C LYS A 43 23.12 11.72 -2.03
N ALA A 44 22.45 11.25 -1.00
CA ALA A 44 21.33 10.31 -1.15
C ALA A 44 20.13 10.96 -1.88
N ARG A 45 19.82 12.22 -1.59
CA ARG A 45 18.78 13.01 -2.28
C ARG A 45 19.19 13.36 -3.74
N ALA A 46 20.44 13.72 -3.98
CA ALA A 46 20.96 14.04 -5.32
C ALA A 46 21.07 12.80 -6.24
N ALA A 47 21.13 11.61 -5.66
CA ALA A 47 21.11 10.37 -6.44
C ALA A 47 19.75 10.13 -7.13
N GLY A 48 18.70 10.88 -6.74
CA GLY A 48 17.33 10.68 -7.22
C GLY A 48 16.76 9.31 -6.81
N PRO A 49 15.49 9.05 -7.04
CA PRO A 49 14.95 7.70 -6.88
C PRO A 49 15.69 6.78 -7.84
N GLY A 50 16.20 5.66 -7.32
CA GLY A 50 16.82 4.61 -8.12
C GLY A 50 15.87 4.15 -9.23
N LYS A 51 16.39 3.42 -10.21
CA LYS A 51 15.54 2.82 -11.24
C LYS A 51 14.39 2.06 -10.57
N ALA A 52 13.15 2.35 -10.95
CA ALA A 52 11.97 1.67 -10.42
C ALA A 52 12.14 0.15 -10.49
N ARG A 53 11.89 -0.53 -9.38
CA ARG A 53 11.93 -2.00 -9.27
C ARG A 53 10.58 -2.61 -9.58
N ALA A 54 9.49 -1.89 -9.23
CA ALA A 54 8.12 -2.29 -9.45
C ALA A 54 7.46 -1.43 -10.53
N LYS A 55 6.68 -2.05 -11.39
CA LYS A 55 5.72 -1.36 -12.26
C LYS A 55 4.38 -1.18 -11.54
N SER A 56 4.03 -2.11 -10.67
CA SER A 56 2.75 -2.14 -9.97
C SER A 56 2.90 -2.64 -8.53
N VAL A 57 1.93 -2.30 -7.70
CA VAL A 57 1.80 -2.76 -6.31
C VAL A 57 0.44 -3.42 -6.10
N ILE A 58 0.43 -4.57 -5.43
CA ILE A 58 -0.78 -5.18 -4.86
C ILE A 58 -0.62 -5.11 -3.34
N LEU A 59 -1.44 -4.30 -2.70
CA LEU A 59 -1.54 -4.20 -1.25
C LEU A 59 -2.73 -5.03 -0.77
N VAL A 60 -2.47 -6.15 -0.09
CA VAL A 60 -3.51 -6.94 0.59
C VAL A 60 -3.63 -6.42 2.01
N PHE A 61 -4.69 -5.67 2.27
CA PHE A 61 -4.95 -5.06 3.56
C PHE A 61 -5.89 -5.92 4.40
N LEU A 62 -5.43 -6.35 5.57
CA LEU A 62 -6.13 -7.26 6.49
C LEU A 62 -6.75 -6.45 7.63
N GLY A 63 -7.86 -5.76 7.33
CA GLY A 63 -8.50 -4.83 8.26
C GLY A 63 -9.09 -5.52 9.47
N GLY A 64 -8.75 -5.00 10.64
CA GLY A 64 -9.06 -5.56 11.95
C GLY A 64 -7.83 -6.12 12.68
N GLY A 65 -6.66 -6.15 12.06
CA GLY A 65 -5.40 -6.57 12.69
C GLY A 65 -5.26 -8.09 12.84
N ILE A 66 -4.59 -8.70 11.89
CA ILE A 66 -4.29 -10.15 11.94
C ILE A 66 -3.37 -10.50 13.12
N SER A 67 -3.69 -11.58 13.85
CA SER A 67 -2.85 -12.07 14.94
C SER A 67 -1.54 -12.66 14.42
N HIS A 68 -0.42 -12.00 14.70
CA HIS A 68 0.90 -12.51 14.35
C HIS A 68 1.25 -13.80 15.09
N HIS A 69 0.81 -13.96 16.36
CA HIS A 69 1.01 -15.18 17.15
C HIS A 69 0.37 -16.42 16.50
N ASP A 70 -0.84 -16.23 15.99
CA ASP A 70 -1.65 -17.32 15.46
C ASP A 70 -1.43 -17.54 13.96
N THR A 71 -0.46 -16.83 13.35
CA THR A 71 -0.14 -16.93 11.91
C THR A 71 1.36 -16.99 11.63
N PHE A 72 2.05 -15.86 11.48
CA PHE A 72 3.40 -15.77 10.92
C PHE A 72 4.53 -15.66 11.95
N ASP A 73 4.21 -15.37 13.23
CA ASP A 73 5.20 -15.25 14.30
C ASP A 73 4.80 -16.08 15.54
N PRO A 74 4.58 -17.41 15.37
CA PRO A 74 4.22 -18.27 16.48
C PRO A 74 5.32 -18.33 17.53
N LYS A 75 4.91 -18.46 18.80
CA LYS A 75 5.79 -18.57 19.97
C LYS A 75 5.61 -19.92 20.65
N PRO A 76 6.09 -21.04 20.06
CA PRO A 76 5.79 -22.39 20.53
C PRO A 76 6.28 -22.65 21.96
N ASP A 77 7.35 -21.98 22.39
CA ASP A 77 7.95 -22.13 23.70
C ASP A 77 7.32 -21.23 24.78
N ALA A 78 6.39 -20.34 24.39
CA ALA A 78 5.67 -19.50 25.34
C ALA A 78 4.61 -20.31 26.11
N VAL A 79 4.15 -19.73 27.23
CA VAL A 79 3.04 -20.33 28.00
C VAL A 79 1.77 -20.37 27.15
N GLU A 80 0.87 -21.30 27.46
CA GLU A 80 -0.32 -21.57 26.64
C GLU A 80 -1.19 -20.34 26.39
N GLU A 81 -1.34 -19.47 27.38
CA GLU A 81 -2.09 -18.21 27.25
C GLU A 81 -1.51 -17.25 26.20
N ILE A 82 -0.24 -17.41 25.82
CA ILE A 82 0.45 -16.60 24.81
C ILE A 82 0.53 -17.38 23.51
N ARG A 83 1.04 -18.61 23.55
CA ARG A 83 1.25 -19.47 22.40
C ARG A 83 -0.04 -19.75 21.61
N GLY A 84 -1.19 -19.77 22.31
CA GLY A 84 -2.47 -20.21 21.71
C GLY A 84 -2.51 -21.72 21.49
N LYS A 85 -3.44 -22.17 20.64
CA LYS A 85 -3.69 -23.61 20.44
C LYS A 85 -3.02 -24.23 19.22
N TYR A 86 -2.52 -23.40 18.28
CA TYR A 86 -2.03 -23.92 17.02
C TYR A 86 -0.59 -24.41 17.11
N LYS A 87 -0.34 -25.54 16.44
CA LYS A 87 1.02 -26.07 16.25
C LYS A 87 1.73 -25.29 15.15
N THR A 88 3.04 -25.39 15.14
CA THR A 88 3.87 -24.86 14.06
C THR A 88 4.16 -25.92 13.01
N ILE A 89 4.22 -25.52 11.74
CA ILE A 89 4.65 -26.35 10.62
C ILE A 89 5.88 -25.73 9.96
N PRO A 90 6.79 -26.55 9.41
CA PRO A 90 7.91 -26.06 8.63
C PRO A 90 7.41 -25.44 7.32
N THR A 91 8.23 -24.53 6.76
CA THR A 91 7.95 -23.91 5.48
C THR A 91 8.94 -24.41 4.41
N SER A 92 8.80 -23.93 3.16
CA SER A 92 9.80 -24.13 2.10
C SER A 92 11.19 -23.56 2.43
N VAL A 93 11.27 -22.76 3.50
CA VAL A 93 12.52 -22.14 3.97
C VAL A 93 13.00 -22.85 5.24
N ALA A 94 14.20 -23.39 5.21
CA ALA A 94 14.79 -24.10 6.34
C ALA A 94 14.83 -23.24 7.61
N GLY A 95 14.32 -23.76 8.72
CA GLY A 95 14.27 -23.07 10.01
C GLY A 95 13.14 -22.06 10.17
N LEU A 96 12.41 -21.73 9.11
CA LEU A 96 11.23 -20.87 9.20
C LEU A 96 9.96 -21.70 9.42
N HIS A 97 9.23 -21.37 10.48
CA HIS A 97 7.96 -21.99 10.84
C HIS A 97 6.84 -20.96 10.88
N VAL A 98 5.65 -21.40 10.49
CA VAL A 98 4.36 -20.68 10.62
C VAL A 98 3.36 -21.58 11.33
N THR A 99 2.16 -21.08 11.64
CA THR A 99 1.14 -21.96 12.23
C THR A 99 0.55 -22.93 11.22
N GLU A 100 0.01 -24.04 11.71
CA GLU A 100 -0.63 -25.10 10.92
C GLU A 100 -1.85 -24.63 10.11
N LEU A 101 -2.33 -23.41 10.37
CA LEU A 101 -3.41 -22.80 9.61
C LEU A 101 -2.97 -22.31 8.22
N LEU A 102 -1.66 -22.27 7.94
CA LEU A 102 -1.06 -21.70 6.72
C LEU A 102 -0.31 -22.73 5.86
N PRO A 103 -0.88 -23.92 5.57
CA PRO A 103 -0.16 -25.00 4.88
C PRO A 103 0.23 -24.66 3.44
N ARG A 104 -0.54 -23.81 2.73
CA ARG A 104 -0.24 -23.41 1.35
C ARG A 104 0.77 -22.27 1.30
N MET A 105 0.64 -21.29 2.20
CA MET A 105 1.65 -20.23 2.34
C MET A 105 3.00 -20.82 2.76
N ALA A 106 3.02 -21.81 3.63
CA ALA A 106 4.25 -22.51 4.01
C ALA A 106 5.06 -23.01 2.80
N GLN A 107 4.38 -23.39 1.70
CA GLN A 107 5.02 -23.90 0.47
C GLN A 107 5.60 -22.82 -0.44
N VAL A 108 5.24 -21.55 -0.24
CA VAL A 108 5.66 -20.42 -1.07
C VAL A 108 6.45 -19.36 -0.31
N MET A 109 6.87 -19.66 0.92
CA MET A 109 7.64 -18.74 1.76
C MET A 109 9.03 -18.43 1.17
N ASP A 110 9.55 -19.26 0.29
CA ASP A 110 10.75 -18.98 -0.52
C ASP A 110 10.61 -17.74 -1.41
N LYS A 111 9.40 -17.29 -1.73
CA LYS A 111 9.09 -16.09 -2.51
C LYS A 111 8.80 -14.86 -1.63
N VAL A 112 8.72 -15.03 -0.32
CA VAL A 112 8.24 -14.02 0.63
C VAL A 112 9.35 -13.62 1.58
N ALA A 113 9.56 -12.32 1.75
CA ALA A 113 10.26 -11.75 2.90
C ALA A 113 9.25 -11.47 4.01
N LEU A 114 9.45 -12.11 5.16
CA LEU A 114 8.61 -11.96 6.33
C LEU A 114 9.23 -10.95 7.31
N ILE A 115 8.56 -9.86 7.60
CA ILE A 115 8.94 -8.91 8.63
C ILE A 115 8.18 -9.26 9.91
N ARG A 116 8.92 -9.60 11.00
CA ARG A 116 8.35 -9.89 12.33
C ARG A 116 8.49 -8.72 13.30
N SER A 117 8.79 -7.54 12.77
CA SER A 117 9.11 -6.35 13.55
C SER A 117 8.29 -5.12 13.15
N GLY A 118 7.11 -5.34 12.54
CA GLY A 118 6.16 -4.26 12.32
C GLY A 118 5.70 -3.67 13.64
N THR A 119 5.80 -2.33 13.82
CA THR A 119 5.50 -1.71 15.11
C THR A 119 5.07 -0.25 14.99
N HIS A 120 4.14 0.14 15.85
CA HIS A 120 3.75 1.52 16.15
C HIS A 120 2.99 1.57 17.48
N GLU A 121 2.58 2.77 17.92
CA GLU A 121 1.98 2.96 19.26
C GLU A 121 0.46 3.24 19.22
N ASN A 122 -0.22 2.96 18.12
CA ASN A 122 -1.64 3.24 17.97
C ASN A 122 -2.46 1.95 17.92
N ASP A 123 -3.43 1.84 18.81
CA ASP A 123 -4.31 0.68 18.95
C ASP A 123 -5.78 1.00 18.55
N HIS A 124 -6.03 2.09 17.78
CA HIS A 124 -7.35 2.46 17.27
C HIS A 124 -7.43 2.21 15.77
N HIS A 125 -8.47 1.51 15.32
CA HIS A 125 -8.62 1.08 13.93
C HIS A 125 -8.46 2.21 12.92
N GLU A 126 -9.23 3.28 13.07
CA GLU A 126 -9.31 4.34 12.07
C GLU A 126 -7.97 5.08 11.93
N THR A 127 -7.41 5.50 13.06
CA THR A 127 -6.16 6.27 13.06
C THR A 127 -4.96 5.42 12.72
N ALA A 128 -4.92 4.15 13.16
CA ALA A 128 -3.86 3.21 12.79
C ALA A 128 -3.95 2.85 11.30
N THR A 129 -5.16 2.59 10.78
CA THR A 129 -5.36 2.31 9.35
C THR A 129 -4.93 3.48 8.47
N ASN A 130 -5.33 4.70 8.83
CA ASN A 130 -4.88 5.89 8.11
C ASN A 130 -3.34 5.99 8.14
N TRP A 131 -2.73 5.77 9.32
CA TRP A 131 -1.28 5.82 9.46
C TRP A 131 -0.56 4.79 8.58
N VAL A 132 -0.96 3.52 8.63
CA VAL A 132 -0.29 2.47 7.84
C VAL A 132 -0.52 2.62 6.33
N LEU A 133 -1.67 3.19 5.92
CA LEU A 133 -1.97 3.43 4.51
C LEU A 133 -1.37 4.73 3.95
N SER A 134 -0.96 5.68 4.80
CA SER A 134 -0.38 6.96 4.37
C SER A 134 1.10 7.12 4.74
N GLY A 135 1.60 6.34 5.71
CA GLY A 135 2.92 6.52 6.32
C GLY A 135 3.00 7.72 7.27
N ARG A 136 1.89 8.41 7.51
CA ARG A 136 1.82 9.60 8.37
C ARG A 136 0.80 9.42 9.46
N PHE A 137 1.20 9.68 10.69
CA PHE A 137 0.25 9.77 11.79
C PHE A 137 -0.63 11.00 11.62
N GLY A 138 -1.91 10.90 12.00
CA GLY A 138 -2.94 11.89 11.77
C GLY A 138 -2.52 13.32 12.13
N SER A 139 -3.12 14.29 11.46
CA SER A 139 -2.87 15.71 11.70
C SER A 139 -4.13 16.42 12.17
N PRO A 140 -3.99 17.60 12.82
CA PRO A 140 -5.14 18.46 13.14
C PRO A 140 -5.92 18.94 11.91
N PHE A 141 -5.35 18.77 10.72
CA PHE A 141 -5.91 19.21 9.43
C PHE A 141 -6.61 18.08 8.66
N GLY A 142 -6.84 16.93 9.29
CA GLY A 142 -7.52 15.77 8.70
C GLY A 142 -6.58 14.66 8.26
N ASP A 143 -7.11 13.75 7.46
CA ASP A 143 -6.40 12.56 6.99
C ASP A 143 -5.31 12.91 5.97
N HIS A 144 -4.27 12.10 5.93
CA HIS A 144 -3.25 12.15 4.87
C HIS A 144 -3.66 11.28 3.68
N PRO A 145 -3.23 11.66 2.45
CA PRO A 145 -3.48 10.84 1.26
C PRO A 145 -2.90 9.44 1.40
N ALA A 146 -3.70 8.43 1.04
CA ALA A 146 -3.25 7.06 1.04
C ALA A 146 -2.23 6.77 -0.07
N LEU A 147 -1.42 5.72 0.11
CA LEU A 147 -0.41 5.22 -0.83
C LEU A 147 -0.90 5.22 -2.28
N GLY A 148 -2.04 4.57 -2.53
CA GLY A 148 -2.58 4.46 -3.89
C GLY A 148 -2.97 5.80 -4.51
N ALA A 149 -3.45 6.75 -3.72
CA ALA A 149 -3.79 8.09 -4.18
C ALA A 149 -2.54 8.90 -4.56
N VAL A 150 -1.48 8.80 -3.75
CA VAL A 150 -0.18 9.42 -4.07
C VAL A 150 0.42 8.78 -5.32
N VAL A 151 0.39 7.44 -5.43
CA VAL A 151 0.86 6.73 -6.64
C VAL A 151 0.07 7.17 -7.87
N ALA A 152 -1.26 7.28 -7.78
CA ALA A 152 -2.08 7.76 -8.88
C ALA A 152 -1.70 9.17 -9.33
N ARG A 153 -1.37 10.05 -8.37
CA ARG A 153 -0.91 11.41 -8.67
C ARG A 153 0.47 11.43 -9.34
N GLU A 154 1.41 10.65 -8.82
CA GLU A 154 2.79 10.68 -9.30
C GLU A 154 3.00 9.95 -10.63
N THR A 155 2.20 8.91 -10.90
CA THR A 155 2.36 8.08 -12.11
C THR A 155 1.33 8.39 -13.20
N GLY A 156 0.19 8.97 -12.83
CA GLY A 156 -0.92 9.19 -13.76
C GLY A 156 -1.48 7.90 -14.35
N PHE A 157 -2.21 8.01 -15.44
CA PHE A 157 -2.72 6.87 -16.20
C PHE A 157 -1.61 6.24 -17.04
N ALA A 158 -1.36 4.96 -16.85
CA ALA A 158 -0.44 4.17 -17.69
C ALA A 158 -1.18 3.46 -18.84
N GLY A 159 -2.12 4.15 -19.48
CA GLY A 159 -2.99 3.60 -20.52
C GLY A 159 -4.46 3.92 -20.25
N LEU A 160 -5.34 2.95 -20.52
CA LEU A 160 -6.80 3.10 -20.42
C LEU A 160 -7.39 2.44 -19.16
N VAL A 161 -6.58 2.16 -18.14
CA VAL A 161 -7.04 1.62 -16.85
C VAL A 161 -6.77 2.64 -15.74
N PRO A 162 -7.58 2.66 -14.66
CA PRO A 162 -7.34 3.57 -13.54
C PRO A 162 -5.98 3.32 -12.91
N PRO A 163 -5.24 4.35 -12.49
CA PRO A 163 -3.94 4.16 -11.84
C PRO A 163 -4.04 3.54 -10.44
N TYR A 164 -5.19 3.72 -9.77
CA TYR A 164 -5.47 3.18 -8.44
C TYR A 164 -6.84 2.51 -8.39
N VAL A 165 -6.90 1.25 -7.97
CA VAL A 165 -8.12 0.45 -7.85
C VAL A 165 -8.22 -0.14 -6.45
N ALA A 166 -9.40 -0.10 -5.84
CA ALA A 166 -9.72 -0.81 -4.61
C ALA A 166 -10.69 -1.98 -4.90
N VAL A 167 -10.36 -3.17 -4.41
CA VAL A 167 -11.13 -4.40 -4.63
C VAL A 167 -11.43 -5.04 -3.25
N PRO A 168 -12.66 -5.30 -2.91
CA PRO A 168 -13.88 -4.84 -3.58
C PRO A 168 -14.14 -3.34 -3.37
N ARG A 169 -13.58 -2.75 -2.32
CA ARG A 169 -13.73 -1.35 -1.88
C ARG A 169 -12.58 -0.95 -0.97
N ASN A 170 -12.47 0.33 -0.66
CA ASN A 170 -11.52 0.82 0.33
C ASN A 170 -11.79 0.21 1.73
N PRO A 171 -10.76 0.11 2.59
CA PRO A 171 -10.94 -0.20 4.00
C PRO A 171 -11.93 0.77 4.67
N ALA A 172 -12.79 0.24 5.53
CA ALA A 172 -13.75 1.03 6.28
C ALA A 172 -14.00 0.41 7.65
N PHE A 173 -14.12 1.25 8.66
CA PHE A 173 -14.60 0.91 10.01
C PHE A 173 -15.82 1.79 10.31
N THR A 174 -15.70 2.88 11.07
CA THR A 174 -16.78 3.87 11.22
C THR A 174 -16.92 4.77 9.99
N TRP A 175 -15.84 5.00 9.26
CA TRP A 175 -15.83 5.69 7.96
C TRP A 175 -14.85 5.05 7.00
N GLU A 176 -14.96 5.42 5.73
CA GLU A 176 -14.08 4.93 4.67
C GLU A 176 -12.68 5.54 4.79
N LEU A 177 -11.66 4.68 4.71
CA LEU A 177 -10.24 5.01 4.80
C LEU A 177 -9.53 4.72 3.46
N GLY A 178 -8.26 5.04 3.35
CA GLY A 178 -7.54 4.82 2.10
C GLY A 178 -7.87 5.83 1.00
N LYS A 179 -8.35 7.02 1.39
CA LYS A 179 -8.81 8.09 0.50
C LYS A 179 -7.67 8.95 -0.04
N SER A 180 -8.00 9.75 -1.04
CA SER A 180 -7.13 10.77 -1.61
C SER A 180 -6.91 11.98 -0.71
N ALA A 181 -7.74 12.16 0.33
CA ALA A 181 -7.72 13.29 1.25
C ALA A 181 -7.59 14.64 0.50
N TRP A 182 -6.66 15.51 0.91
CA TRP A 182 -6.46 16.82 0.30
C TRP A 182 -5.90 16.79 -1.14
N LEU A 183 -5.49 15.64 -1.68
CA LEU A 183 -5.14 15.53 -3.11
C LEU A 183 -6.34 15.68 -4.04
N GLY A 184 -7.56 15.47 -3.53
CA GLY A 184 -8.81 15.63 -4.26
C GLY A 184 -9.29 14.38 -5.00
N GLY A 185 -10.57 14.36 -5.33
CA GLY A 185 -11.31 13.18 -5.80
C GLY A 185 -10.78 12.53 -7.07
N ARG A 186 -10.05 13.26 -7.91
CA ARG A 186 -9.42 12.71 -9.13
C ARG A 186 -8.38 11.62 -8.88
N TYR A 187 -7.81 11.58 -7.68
CA TYR A 187 -6.84 10.55 -7.25
C TYR A 187 -7.46 9.51 -6.34
N GLU A 188 -8.79 9.53 -6.19
CA GLU A 188 -9.52 8.53 -5.42
C GLU A 188 -9.41 7.16 -6.10
N SER A 189 -9.52 6.10 -5.31
CA SER A 189 -9.54 4.74 -5.83
C SER A 189 -10.78 4.49 -6.69
N PHE A 190 -10.58 3.83 -7.82
CA PHE A 190 -11.67 3.23 -8.57
C PHE A 190 -12.17 1.98 -7.82
N LYS A 191 -13.44 1.94 -7.40
CA LYS A 191 -14.01 0.84 -6.60
C LYS A 191 -14.55 -0.25 -7.53
N CYS A 192 -13.89 -1.40 -7.49
CA CYS A 192 -14.21 -2.51 -8.40
C CYS A 192 -15.54 -3.21 -8.07
N GLY A 193 -15.93 -3.27 -6.80
CA GLY A 193 -17.01 -4.15 -6.31
C GLY A 193 -16.50 -5.57 -6.01
N ASP A 194 -17.38 -6.46 -5.58
CA ASP A 194 -17.05 -7.85 -5.24
C ASP A 194 -16.98 -8.75 -6.47
N PRO A 195 -15.76 -9.20 -6.89
CA PRO A 195 -15.62 -10.06 -8.06
C PRO A 195 -16.16 -11.49 -7.86
N ASN A 196 -16.55 -11.85 -6.64
CA ASN A 196 -17.17 -13.14 -6.33
C ASN A 196 -18.71 -13.11 -6.43
N ALA A 197 -19.30 -11.92 -6.53
CA ALA A 197 -20.76 -11.81 -6.68
C ALA A 197 -21.23 -12.46 -7.98
N ALA A 198 -22.39 -13.14 -7.94
CA ALA A 198 -22.90 -13.88 -9.07
C ALA A 198 -23.26 -12.96 -10.27
N ASP A 199 -23.64 -11.74 -9.98
CA ASP A 199 -24.00 -10.68 -10.93
C ASP A 199 -22.91 -9.62 -11.07
N PHE A 200 -21.66 -9.97 -10.72
CA PHE A 200 -20.53 -9.03 -10.74
C PHE A 200 -20.42 -8.30 -12.08
N LYS A 201 -20.53 -7.00 -12.02
CA LYS A 201 -20.25 -6.06 -13.10
C LYS A 201 -19.67 -4.80 -12.51
N VAL A 202 -18.63 -4.29 -13.12
CA VAL A 202 -18.09 -2.99 -12.74
C VAL A 202 -19.02 -1.91 -13.26
N ARG A 203 -19.72 -1.27 -12.32
CA ARG A 203 -20.87 -0.38 -12.60
C ARG A 203 -20.52 0.75 -13.55
N ASP A 204 -19.36 1.35 -13.36
CA ASP A 204 -18.93 2.55 -14.09
C ASP A 204 -18.22 2.22 -15.42
N LEU A 205 -18.02 0.93 -15.73
CA LEU A 205 -17.47 0.44 -17.01
C LEU A 205 -18.54 -0.17 -17.92
N SER A 206 -19.78 -0.28 -17.46
CA SER A 206 -20.88 -0.78 -18.28
C SER A 206 -21.56 0.39 -19.00
N GLN A 207 -21.77 0.25 -20.29
CA GLN A 207 -22.58 1.21 -21.04
C GLN A 207 -24.01 1.23 -20.46
N PRO A 208 -24.57 2.41 -20.13
CA PRO A 208 -25.96 2.49 -19.74
C PRO A 208 -26.87 1.95 -20.85
N ALA A 209 -27.94 1.26 -20.47
CA ALA A 209 -28.90 0.73 -21.42
C ALA A 209 -29.42 1.84 -22.36
N GLY A 210 -29.38 1.57 -23.68
CA GLY A 210 -29.84 2.51 -24.70
C GLY A 210 -28.84 3.58 -25.13
N ILE A 211 -27.61 3.58 -24.60
CA ILE A 211 -26.54 4.47 -25.08
C ILE A 211 -25.62 3.68 -25.99
N THR A 212 -25.56 4.08 -27.26
CA THR A 212 -24.64 3.47 -28.24
C THR A 212 -23.29 4.21 -28.23
N PRO A 213 -22.21 3.56 -28.75
CA PRO A 213 -20.90 4.21 -28.90
C PRO A 213 -21.00 5.55 -29.65
N GLU A 214 -21.83 5.60 -30.71
CA GLU A 214 -22.05 6.82 -31.50
C GLU A 214 -22.71 7.93 -30.67
N THR A 215 -23.65 7.57 -29.78
CA THR A 215 -24.30 8.52 -28.89
C THR A 215 -23.32 9.08 -27.86
N LEU A 216 -22.42 8.24 -27.33
CA LEU A 216 -21.35 8.67 -26.42
C LEU A 216 -20.38 9.61 -27.11
N GLU A 217 -19.96 9.27 -28.33
CA GLU A 217 -19.05 10.11 -29.14
C GLU A 217 -19.68 11.46 -29.45
N ARG A 218 -20.94 11.51 -29.85
CA ARG A 218 -21.65 12.79 -30.04
C ARG A 218 -21.74 13.62 -28.78
N ARG A 219 -21.99 12.99 -27.62
CA ARG A 219 -22.02 13.69 -26.32
C ARG A 219 -20.64 14.24 -25.97
N ARG A 220 -19.59 13.47 -26.24
CA ARG A 220 -18.19 13.90 -26.04
C ARG A 220 -17.88 15.13 -26.89
N THR A 221 -18.16 15.07 -28.20
CA THR A 221 -17.92 16.18 -29.14
C THR A 221 -18.70 17.44 -28.73
N LEU A 222 -19.93 17.24 -28.23
CA LEU A 222 -20.75 18.36 -27.75
C LEU A 222 -20.15 18.98 -26.47
N LEU A 223 -19.69 18.15 -25.54
CA LEU A 223 -19.04 18.57 -24.30
C LEU A 223 -17.76 19.35 -24.61
N GLU A 224 -16.89 18.79 -25.47
CA GLU A 224 -15.67 19.47 -25.96
C GLU A 224 -15.96 20.83 -26.60
N ALA A 225 -17.03 20.94 -27.37
CA ALA A 225 -17.45 22.21 -27.97
C ALA A 225 -17.93 23.23 -26.92
N VAL A 226 -18.64 22.78 -25.89
CA VAL A 226 -19.10 23.65 -24.78
C VAL A 226 -17.92 24.05 -23.89
N ASP A 227 -17.03 23.10 -23.58
CA ASP A 227 -15.86 23.34 -22.73
C ASP A 227 -14.82 24.25 -23.42
N SER A 228 -14.66 24.13 -24.74
CA SER A 228 -13.80 25.03 -25.50
C SER A 228 -14.30 26.49 -25.49
N LEU A 229 -15.62 26.68 -25.44
CA LEU A 229 -16.24 28.00 -25.24
C LEU A 229 -16.01 28.50 -23.79
N GLY A 230 -16.08 27.61 -22.78
CA GLY A 230 -15.81 27.93 -21.37
C GLY A 230 -14.33 28.26 -21.09
N ALA A 231 -13.40 27.51 -21.69
CA ALA A 231 -11.95 27.70 -21.55
C ALA A 231 -11.48 29.07 -22.11
N HIS A 232 -12.12 29.58 -23.15
CA HIS A 232 -11.87 30.91 -23.68
C HIS A 232 -12.28 32.02 -22.70
N ILE A 233 -13.18 31.73 -21.76
CA ILE A 233 -13.71 32.71 -20.80
C ILE A 233 -12.92 32.72 -19.48
N GLN A 234 -12.28 31.61 -19.08
CA GLN A 234 -11.72 31.44 -17.74
C GLN A 234 -10.30 30.87 -17.66
N GLY A 235 -9.46 30.97 -18.60
CA GLY A 235 -7.98 30.72 -18.59
C GLY A 235 -7.34 30.07 -17.35
N SER A 236 -7.91 28.99 -16.76
CA SER A 236 -7.36 28.34 -15.58
C SER A 236 -6.91 26.90 -15.86
N ASP A 237 -5.68 26.55 -15.43
CA ASP A 237 -5.10 25.20 -15.51
C ASP A 237 -5.98 24.12 -14.83
N GLN A 238 -6.89 24.52 -13.93
CA GLN A 238 -7.80 23.59 -13.23
C GLN A 238 -8.87 23.02 -14.16
N ILE A 239 -9.38 23.81 -15.10
CA ILE A 239 -10.40 23.36 -16.07
C ILE A 239 -9.78 22.40 -17.06
N ALA A 240 -8.59 22.71 -17.61
CA ALA A 240 -7.87 21.83 -18.52
C ALA A 240 -7.57 20.45 -17.91
N THR A 241 -7.30 20.41 -16.59
CA THR A 241 -7.02 19.17 -15.88
C THR A 241 -8.30 18.34 -15.66
N TYR A 242 -9.44 18.99 -15.39
CA TYR A 242 -10.74 18.33 -15.25
C TYR A 242 -11.16 17.65 -16.56
N ASP A 243 -10.92 18.31 -17.68
CA ASP A 243 -11.20 17.79 -19.03
C ASP A 243 -10.36 16.56 -19.36
N GLU A 244 -9.09 16.52 -18.98
CA GLU A 244 -8.23 15.36 -19.22
C GLU A 244 -8.72 14.11 -18.49
N PHE A 245 -9.12 14.24 -17.22
CA PHE A 245 -9.64 13.10 -16.45
C PHE A 245 -11.01 12.64 -16.96
N GLY A 246 -11.90 13.56 -17.31
CA GLY A 246 -13.19 13.25 -17.92
C GLY A 246 -13.05 12.51 -19.24
N ARG A 247 -12.12 12.96 -20.10
CA ARG A 247 -11.80 12.32 -21.37
C ARG A 247 -11.23 10.90 -21.15
N LYS A 248 -10.28 10.73 -20.27
CA LYS A 248 -9.71 9.39 -19.95
C LYS A 248 -10.74 8.44 -19.35
N ALA A 249 -11.64 8.94 -18.49
CA ALA A 249 -12.76 8.14 -17.98
C ALA A 249 -13.68 7.68 -19.09
N ALA A 250 -14.04 8.55 -20.04
CA ALA A 250 -14.83 8.19 -21.20
C ALA A 250 -14.11 7.19 -22.12
N GLU A 251 -12.83 7.40 -22.39
CA GLU A 251 -11.99 6.45 -23.15
C GLU A 251 -11.92 5.07 -22.48
N MET A 252 -11.81 5.03 -21.15
CA MET A 252 -11.80 3.79 -20.37
C MET A 252 -13.13 3.02 -20.52
N VAL A 253 -14.28 3.71 -20.40
CA VAL A 253 -15.60 3.09 -20.57
C VAL A 253 -15.78 2.50 -21.97
N LEU A 254 -15.21 3.14 -22.99
CA LEU A 254 -15.29 2.71 -24.38
C LEU A 254 -14.22 1.67 -24.76
N SER A 255 -13.21 1.47 -23.92
CA SER A 255 -12.09 0.58 -24.23
C SER A 255 -12.42 -0.90 -23.98
N PRO A 256 -12.41 -1.76 -25.03
CA PRO A 256 -12.55 -3.20 -24.84
C PRO A 256 -11.43 -3.78 -23.97
N HIS A 257 -10.24 -3.18 -23.98
CA HIS A 257 -9.10 -3.59 -23.16
C HIS A 257 -9.37 -3.32 -21.67
N ALA A 258 -9.84 -2.12 -21.33
CA ALA A 258 -10.20 -1.78 -19.96
C ALA A 258 -11.35 -2.66 -19.44
N GLN A 259 -12.41 -2.83 -20.23
CA GLN A 259 -13.52 -3.72 -19.90
C GLN A 259 -13.05 -5.16 -19.68
N ALA A 260 -12.16 -5.66 -20.56
CA ALA A 260 -11.59 -7.01 -20.44
C ALA A 260 -10.76 -7.20 -19.18
N ALA A 261 -10.03 -6.16 -18.71
CA ALA A 261 -9.25 -6.24 -17.49
C ALA A 261 -10.12 -6.54 -16.26
N PHE A 262 -11.31 -5.97 -16.20
CA PHE A 262 -12.26 -6.17 -15.11
C PHE A 262 -13.21 -7.38 -15.30
N ASP A 263 -13.17 -8.04 -16.44
CA ASP A 263 -14.03 -9.20 -16.70
C ASP A 263 -13.40 -10.49 -16.17
N ILE A 264 -13.65 -10.79 -14.90
CA ILE A 264 -13.16 -12.02 -14.25
C ILE A 264 -13.76 -13.29 -14.87
N GLY A 265 -14.87 -13.18 -15.58
CA GLY A 265 -15.52 -14.30 -16.25
C GLY A 265 -14.68 -14.90 -17.39
N LYS A 266 -13.70 -14.14 -17.90
CA LYS A 266 -12.73 -14.61 -18.90
C LYS A 266 -11.65 -15.53 -18.35
N GLU A 267 -11.51 -15.63 -17.04
CA GLU A 267 -10.54 -16.53 -16.42
C GLU A 267 -11.02 -17.98 -16.41
N ASP A 268 -10.07 -18.88 -16.57
CA ASP A 268 -10.33 -20.33 -16.48
C ASP A 268 -10.97 -20.69 -15.14
N GLY A 269 -11.96 -21.59 -15.19
CA GLY A 269 -12.69 -22.00 -14.00
C GLY A 269 -11.80 -22.63 -12.92
N LYS A 270 -10.80 -23.44 -13.33
CA LYS A 270 -9.86 -24.09 -12.41
C LYS A 270 -8.95 -23.06 -11.72
N LEU A 271 -8.50 -22.05 -12.49
CA LEU A 271 -7.72 -20.97 -11.91
C LEU A 271 -8.54 -20.18 -10.86
N ARG A 272 -9.80 -19.86 -11.20
CA ARG A 272 -10.71 -19.23 -10.24
C ARG A 272 -10.94 -20.08 -8.98
N ASP A 273 -11.00 -21.41 -9.11
CA ASP A 273 -11.13 -22.35 -8.00
C ASP A 273 -9.83 -22.44 -7.18
N ASP A 274 -8.65 -22.35 -7.82
CA ASP A 274 -7.36 -22.35 -7.13
C ASP A 274 -7.20 -21.12 -6.22
N TYR A 275 -7.63 -19.95 -6.67
CA TYR A 275 -7.70 -18.75 -5.81
C TYR A 275 -8.77 -18.85 -4.71
N GLY A 276 -9.76 -19.71 -4.89
CA GLY A 276 -10.93 -19.86 -4.02
C GLY A 276 -12.12 -18.98 -4.43
N ARG A 277 -13.33 -19.57 -4.40
CA ARG A 277 -14.60 -18.87 -4.69
C ARG A 277 -15.09 -18.11 -3.47
N THR A 278 -14.28 -17.15 -3.02
CA THR A 278 -14.55 -16.25 -1.90
C THR A 278 -14.30 -14.81 -2.34
N GLU A 279 -14.82 -13.83 -1.59
CA GLU A 279 -14.55 -12.41 -1.86
C GLU A 279 -13.04 -12.15 -1.96
N LEU A 280 -12.25 -12.68 -1.00
CA LEU A 280 -10.79 -12.50 -1.00
C LEU A 280 -10.12 -13.20 -2.19
N GLY A 281 -10.46 -14.45 -2.47
CA GLY A 281 -9.86 -15.22 -3.56
C GLY A 281 -10.07 -14.56 -4.91
N GLN A 282 -11.32 -14.18 -5.20
CA GLN A 282 -11.64 -13.53 -6.46
C GLN A 282 -11.12 -12.07 -6.52
N SER A 283 -10.98 -11.38 -5.37
CA SER A 283 -10.33 -10.06 -5.30
C SER A 283 -8.83 -10.15 -5.58
N CYS A 284 -8.14 -11.18 -5.08
CA CYS A 284 -6.72 -11.43 -5.40
C CYS A 284 -6.54 -11.75 -6.90
N LEU A 285 -7.41 -12.57 -7.47
CA LEU A 285 -7.39 -12.85 -8.92
C LEU A 285 -7.67 -11.58 -9.75
N MET A 286 -8.63 -10.76 -9.33
CA MET A 286 -8.89 -9.46 -9.96
C MET A 286 -7.67 -8.55 -9.86
N ALA A 287 -6.99 -8.48 -8.71
CA ALA A 287 -5.78 -7.68 -8.56
C ALA A 287 -4.66 -8.11 -9.52
N ARG A 288 -4.46 -9.42 -9.72
CA ARG A 288 -3.51 -9.94 -10.71
C ARG A 288 -3.88 -9.46 -12.12
N ARG A 289 -5.16 -9.58 -12.53
CA ARG A 289 -5.64 -9.11 -13.83
C ARG A 289 -5.40 -7.62 -14.04
N LEU A 290 -5.66 -6.83 -13.00
CA LEU A 290 -5.51 -5.38 -13.05
C LEU A 290 -4.05 -4.95 -13.21
N VAL A 291 -3.10 -5.57 -12.49
CA VAL A 291 -1.67 -5.26 -12.67
C VAL A 291 -1.17 -5.74 -14.03
N GLU A 292 -1.65 -6.89 -14.54
CA GLU A 292 -1.37 -7.38 -15.89
C GLU A 292 -1.87 -6.39 -16.96
N ALA A 293 -2.99 -5.70 -16.72
CA ALA A 293 -3.53 -4.65 -17.58
C ALA A 293 -2.86 -3.27 -17.40
N GLY A 294 -1.94 -3.12 -16.44
CA GLY A 294 -1.16 -1.90 -16.23
C GLY A 294 -1.63 -0.99 -15.10
N VAL A 295 -2.55 -1.43 -14.24
CA VAL A 295 -2.91 -0.69 -13.01
C VAL A 295 -1.69 -0.57 -12.11
N ARG A 296 -1.41 0.64 -11.64
CA ARG A 296 -0.21 0.94 -10.85
C ARG A 296 -0.33 0.53 -9.40
N PHE A 297 -1.51 0.69 -8.82
CA PHE A 297 -1.74 0.34 -7.41
C PHE A 297 -3.11 -0.31 -7.22
N VAL A 298 -3.12 -1.50 -6.64
CA VAL A 298 -4.36 -2.22 -6.30
C VAL A 298 -4.37 -2.49 -4.80
N THR A 299 -5.39 -1.99 -4.11
CA THR A 299 -5.68 -2.40 -2.73
C THR A 299 -6.69 -3.52 -2.74
N VAL A 300 -6.31 -4.70 -2.28
CA VAL A 300 -7.22 -5.80 -1.96
C VAL A 300 -7.60 -5.67 -0.48
N ASN A 301 -8.81 -5.22 -0.21
CA ASN A 301 -9.29 -5.05 1.15
C ASN A 301 -9.98 -6.30 1.66
N ASN A 302 -9.47 -6.89 2.73
CA ASN A 302 -10.05 -8.03 3.41
C ASN A 302 -10.20 -7.72 4.90
N GLY A 303 -11.36 -7.22 5.29
CA GLY A 303 -11.68 -6.88 6.68
C GLY A 303 -12.11 -8.08 7.53
N GLY A 304 -12.42 -7.80 8.81
CA GLY A 304 -13.00 -8.77 9.75
C GLY A 304 -11.98 -9.61 10.50
N TRP A 305 -10.77 -9.07 10.72
CA TRP A 305 -9.74 -9.70 11.55
C TRP A 305 -9.78 -9.24 13.02
N ASP A 306 -10.78 -8.47 13.40
CA ASP A 306 -10.95 -7.91 14.74
C ASP A 306 -11.57 -8.91 15.70
N HIS A 307 -10.76 -9.80 16.30
CA HIS A 307 -11.22 -10.93 17.10
C HIS A 307 -10.98 -10.71 18.60
N HIS A 308 -11.80 -9.88 19.23
CA HIS A 308 -11.81 -9.67 20.69
C HIS A 308 -12.40 -10.83 21.48
N ASP A 309 -13.08 -11.74 20.81
CA ASP A 309 -13.59 -12.98 21.36
C ASP A 309 -13.42 -14.14 20.38
N LYS A 310 -13.47 -15.37 20.86
CA LYS A 310 -13.47 -16.61 20.06
C LYS A 310 -12.46 -16.60 18.90
N ILE A 311 -11.26 -16.07 19.14
CA ILE A 311 -10.27 -15.87 18.07
C ILE A 311 -9.97 -17.15 17.32
N PHE A 312 -9.87 -18.28 18.01
CA PHE A 312 -9.52 -19.55 17.39
C PHE A 312 -10.59 -20.04 16.42
N GLU A 313 -11.87 -19.98 16.82
CA GLU A 313 -13.00 -20.34 15.94
C GLU A 313 -13.09 -19.41 14.71
N ASN A 314 -12.78 -18.13 14.89
CA ASN A 314 -12.77 -17.15 13.82
C ASN A 314 -11.59 -17.36 12.86
N LEU A 315 -10.41 -17.65 13.38
CA LEU A 315 -9.23 -17.94 12.56
C LEU A 315 -9.38 -19.22 11.74
N GLU A 316 -10.00 -20.27 12.29
CA GLU A 316 -10.30 -21.51 11.56
C GLU A 316 -11.20 -21.31 10.34
N LYS A 317 -12.02 -20.25 10.35
CA LYS A 317 -12.87 -19.88 9.20
C LYS A 317 -12.18 -18.93 8.24
N ARG A 318 -11.32 -18.01 8.75
CA ARG A 318 -10.74 -16.93 7.96
C ARG A 318 -9.37 -17.24 7.38
N VAL A 319 -8.51 -17.95 8.11
CA VAL A 319 -7.16 -18.21 7.67
C VAL A 319 -7.11 -19.16 6.45
N PRO A 320 -7.91 -20.25 6.37
CA PRO A 320 -7.83 -21.12 5.20
C PRO A 320 -8.16 -20.45 3.86
N PRO A 321 -9.21 -19.61 3.73
CA PRO A 321 -9.42 -18.83 2.50
C PRO A 321 -8.29 -17.82 2.22
N PHE A 322 -7.71 -17.22 3.25
CA PHE A 322 -6.56 -16.31 3.10
C PHE A 322 -5.31 -17.06 2.63
N ASP A 323 -4.99 -18.20 3.24
CA ASP A 323 -3.90 -19.09 2.87
C ASP A 323 -4.00 -19.52 1.40
N GLN A 324 -5.21 -19.90 0.97
CA GLN A 324 -5.49 -20.28 -0.40
C GLN A 324 -5.30 -19.11 -1.37
N ALA A 325 -5.94 -17.99 -1.10
CA ALA A 325 -5.95 -16.83 -2.02
C ALA A 325 -4.56 -16.23 -2.20
N LEU A 326 -3.82 -16.00 -1.09
CA LEU A 326 -2.51 -15.38 -1.14
C LEU A 326 -1.47 -16.31 -1.78
N SER A 327 -1.47 -17.59 -1.44
CA SER A 327 -0.55 -18.55 -2.06
C SER A 327 -0.81 -18.71 -3.56
N ALA A 328 -2.08 -18.69 -3.99
CA ALA A 328 -2.44 -18.72 -5.42
C ALA A 328 -1.98 -17.45 -6.13
N LEU A 329 -2.18 -16.27 -5.52
CA LEU A 329 -1.71 -14.99 -6.07
C LEU A 329 -0.21 -15.00 -6.33
N LEU A 330 0.59 -15.42 -5.35
CA LEU A 330 2.04 -15.45 -5.47
C LEU A 330 2.51 -16.44 -6.55
N ARG A 331 1.90 -17.64 -6.62
CA ARG A 331 2.22 -18.62 -7.66
C ARG A 331 1.84 -18.14 -9.05
N ASP A 332 0.65 -17.57 -9.23
CA ASP A 332 0.16 -17.13 -10.55
C ASP A 332 0.98 -15.94 -11.06
N LEU A 333 1.30 -14.97 -10.20
CA LEU A 333 2.20 -13.86 -10.55
C LEU A 333 3.60 -14.37 -10.95
N ASP A 334 4.15 -15.33 -10.23
CA ASP A 334 5.46 -15.91 -10.50
C ASP A 334 5.47 -16.68 -11.83
N GLN A 335 4.49 -17.57 -12.03
CA GLN A 335 4.36 -18.37 -13.25
C GLN A 335 4.18 -17.53 -14.52
N ARG A 336 3.55 -16.36 -14.39
CA ARG A 336 3.37 -15.39 -15.49
C ARG A 336 4.55 -14.44 -15.66
N GLY A 337 5.57 -14.51 -14.78
CA GLY A 337 6.68 -13.55 -14.77
C GLY A 337 6.30 -12.16 -14.26
N LEU A 338 5.06 -11.96 -13.81
CA LEU A 338 4.56 -10.68 -13.30
C LEU A 338 5.13 -10.33 -11.93
N LEU A 339 5.52 -11.35 -11.14
CA LEU A 339 6.08 -11.13 -9.80
C LEU A 339 7.40 -10.33 -9.85
N ALA A 340 8.15 -10.45 -10.95
CA ALA A 340 9.39 -9.70 -11.12
C ALA A 340 9.19 -8.17 -11.15
N GLU A 341 8.00 -7.70 -11.55
CA GLU A 341 7.67 -6.28 -11.73
C GLU A 341 6.50 -5.82 -10.85
N THR A 342 5.94 -6.71 -10.03
CA THR A 342 4.84 -6.41 -9.11
C THR A 342 5.30 -6.61 -7.67
N LEU A 343 5.21 -5.55 -6.87
CA LEU A 343 5.42 -5.64 -5.43
C LEU A 343 4.12 -6.06 -4.75
N VAL A 344 4.12 -7.19 -4.07
CA VAL A 344 3.00 -7.65 -3.23
C VAL A 344 3.34 -7.35 -1.78
N VAL A 345 2.46 -6.61 -1.10
CA VAL A 345 2.58 -6.27 0.31
C VAL A 345 1.34 -6.75 1.04
N VAL A 346 1.51 -7.45 2.17
CA VAL A 346 0.40 -7.89 3.02
C VAL A 346 0.59 -7.30 4.40
N MET A 347 -0.39 -6.56 4.88
CA MET A 347 -0.36 -5.93 6.20
C MET A 347 -1.77 -5.69 6.75
N GLY A 348 -1.88 -5.58 8.05
CA GLY A 348 -3.03 -4.98 8.73
C GLY A 348 -2.59 -3.67 9.40
N GLU A 349 -3.52 -3.04 10.11
CA GLU A 349 -3.23 -1.79 10.84
C GLU A 349 -2.37 -2.02 12.07
N PHE A 350 -2.48 -3.17 12.74
CA PHE A 350 -1.69 -3.59 13.92
C PHE A 350 -1.73 -5.11 14.10
N GLY A 351 -0.97 -5.61 15.09
CA GLY A 351 -1.06 -6.99 15.56
C GLY A 351 -2.08 -7.17 16.68
N ARG A 352 -1.93 -8.25 17.44
CA ARG A 352 -2.85 -8.59 18.52
C ARG A 352 -2.09 -8.84 19.83
N THR A 353 -2.78 -8.63 20.99
CA THR A 353 -2.16 -8.82 22.31
C THR A 353 -1.56 -10.22 22.46
N PRO A 354 -0.37 -10.32 23.10
CA PRO A 354 0.28 -11.61 23.34
C PRO A 354 -0.62 -12.57 24.13
N LYS A 355 -1.26 -12.07 25.17
CA LYS A 355 -2.10 -12.87 26.04
C LYS A 355 -3.53 -12.97 25.50
N VAL A 356 -4.03 -14.19 25.38
CA VAL A 356 -5.44 -14.48 25.11
C VAL A 356 -6.28 -13.98 26.29
N ASN A 357 -7.31 -13.19 26.01
CA ASN A 357 -8.19 -12.62 27.02
C ASN A 357 -9.24 -13.61 27.54
N LYS A 358 -10.03 -13.22 28.55
CA LYS A 358 -11.05 -14.07 29.20
C LYS A 358 -12.18 -14.52 28.25
N LYS A 359 -12.34 -13.88 27.10
CA LYS A 359 -13.33 -14.24 26.06
C LYS A 359 -12.73 -15.13 24.97
N ALA A 360 -11.51 -15.66 25.21
CA ALA A 360 -10.73 -16.40 24.21
C ALA A 360 -10.46 -15.56 22.96
N GLY A 361 -10.24 -14.26 23.10
CA GLY A 361 -9.87 -13.32 22.05
C GLY A 361 -8.49 -12.70 22.30
N ARG A 362 -8.05 -11.87 21.37
CA ARG A 362 -6.89 -10.99 21.53
C ARG A 362 -7.27 -9.57 21.16
N ASP A 363 -6.86 -8.62 21.99
CA ASP A 363 -7.17 -7.21 21.81
C ASP A 363 -6.15 -6.52 20.86
N HIS A 364 -6.34 -5.25 20.58
CA HIS A 364 -5.45 -4.49 19.69
C HIS A 364 -4.04 -4.36 20.27
N TRP A 365 -3.03 -4.44 19.38
CA TRP A 365 -1.64 -4.35 19.80
C TRP A 365 -0.74 -3.83 18.68
N GLY A 366 -0.44 -2.53 18.67
CA GLY A 366 0.43 -1.92 17.65
C GLY A 366 1.92 -2.21 17.83
N ARG A 367 2.34 -2.69 19.00
CA ARG A 367 3.77 -2.81 19.37
C ARG A 367 4.50 -3.99 18.76
N ALA A 368 3.77 -4.91 18.14
CA ALA A 368 4.34 -6.01 17.35
C ALA A 368 3.32 -6.51 16.33
N GLY A 369 3.78 -6.78 15.12
CA GLY A 369 2.97 -7.31 14.01
C GLY A 369 3.84 -7.91 12.92
N SER A 370 3.23 -8.69 12.04
CA SER A 370 3.92 -9.30 10.90
C SER A 370 3.46 -8.64 9.60
N LEU A 371 4.43 -8.42 8.69
CA LEU A 371 4.22 -7.90 7.35
C LEU A 371 4.86 -8.84 6.34
N LEU A 372 4.28 -8.97 5.15
CA LEU A 372 4.84 -9.79 4.09
C LEU A 372 5.15 -8.92 2.88
N PHE A 373 6.30 -9.16 2.27
CA PHE A 373 6.71 -8.55 1.01
C PHE A 373 7.12 -9.63 0.02
N ALA A 374 6.72 -9.49 -1.25
CA ALA A 374 7.15 -10.40 -2.31
C ALA A 374 7.23 -9.66 -3.64
N GLY A 375 8.06 -10.13 -4.56
CA GLY A 375 8.18 -9.60 -5.90
C GLY A 375 8.99 -8.32 -6.04
N ALA A 376 9.07 -7.76 -7.24
CA ALA A 376 9.81 -6.53 -7.55
C ALA A 376 11.25 -6.51 -7.02
N GLY A 377 11.97 -7.64 -7.10
CA GLY A 377 13.34 -7.80 -6.62
C GLY A 377 13.47 -8.05 -5.12
N VAL A 378 12.37 -8.19 -4.38
CA VAL A 378 12.39 -8.63 -2.98
C VAL A 378 12.99 -10.03 -2.91
N GLN A 379 13.98 -10.23 -2.04
CA GLN A 379 14.59 -11.53 -1.80
C GLN A 379 13.72 -12.34 -0.84
N GLY A 380 13.03 -13.34 -1.38
CA GLY A 380 12.22 -14.25 -0.60
C GLY A 380 13.04 -15.20 0.29
N GLY A 381 12.34 -15.92 1.16
CA GLY A 381 12.95 -16.85 2.11
C GLY A 381 13.63 -16.17 3.30
N ARG A 382 13.37 -14.89 3.55
CA ARG A 382 14.00 -14.10 4.61
C ARG A 382 13.04 -13.77 5.73
N VAL A 383 13.59 -13.67 6.93
CA VAL A 383 12.93 -13.07 8.08
C VAL A 383 13.70 -11.81 8.48
N ILE A 384 13.01 -10.68 8.58
CA ILE A 384 13.58 -9.38 8.92
C ILE A 384 13.02 -8.97 10.29
N GLY A 385 13.94 -8.65 11.20
CA GLY A 385 13.62 -8.26 12.56
C GLY A 385 13.02 -9.39 13.40
N ALA A 386 12.78 -9.10 14.66
CA ALA A 386 12.24 -10.05 15.61
C ALA A 386 11.38 -9.38 16.67
N SER A 387 10.36 -10.07 17.14
CA SER A 387 9.68 -9.79 18.39
C SER A 387 10.30 -10.60 19.55
N ASP A 388 10.00 -10.23 20.77
CA ASP A 388 10.46 -10.93 21.98
C ASP A 388 9.89 -12.36 22.07
N LYS A 389 10.31 -13.10 23.07
CA LYS A 389 9.88 -14.49 23.32
C LYS A 389 8.36 -14.64 23.48
N ASN A 390 7.67 -13.58 23.81
CA ASN A 390 6.23 -13.55 23.97
C ASN A 390 5.50 -12.89 22.78
N GLY A 391 6.21 -12.41 21.75
CA GLY A 391 5.62 -11.65 20.65
C GLY A 391 4.98 -10.32 21.09
N ALA A 392 5.41 -9.78 22.23
CA ALA A 392 4.83 -8.59 22.82
C ALA A 392 5.45 -7.31 22.27
N PHE A 393 6.76 -7.28 22.14
CA PHE A 393 7.50 -6.10 21.71
C PHE A 393 8.52 -6.48 20.65
N VAL A 394 8.77 -5.56 19.74
CA VAL A 394 9.86 -5.67 18.79
C VAL A 394 11.20 -5.51 19.53
N THR A 395 12.13 -6.44 19.30
CA THR A 395 13.46 -6.46 19.93
C THR A 395 14.60 -6.22 18.93
N ASP A 396 14.34 -6.43 17.65
CA ASP A 396 15.31 -6.25 16.59
C ASP A 396 14.68 -5.60 15.37
N ARG A 397 15.39 -4.65 14.77
CA ARG A 397 15.04 -4.00 13.49
C ARG A 397 13.58 -3.54 13.40
N PRO A 398 13.13 -2.59 14.21
CA PRO A 398 11.75 -2.10 14.13
C PRO A 398 11.44 -1.52 12.75
N VAL A 399 10.29 -1.88 12.20
CA VAL A 399 9.76 -1.38 10.93
C VAL A 399 8.45 -0.63 11.21
N ARG A 400 8.45 0.66 10.95
CA ARG A 400 7.32 1.57 11.19
C ARG A 400 6.47 1.76 9.93
N PRO A 401 5.24 2.26 10.05
CA PRO A 401 4.40 2.55 8.89
C PRO A 401 5.07 3.45 7.85
N ALA A 402 5.84 4.45 8.27
CA ALA A 402 6.59 5.32 7.38
C ALA A 402 7.65 4.56 6.57
N ASP A 403 8.33 3.56 7.16
CA ASP A 403 9.33 2.74 6.47
C ASP A 403 8.70 1.86 5.39
N VAL A 404 7.53 1.28 5.70
CA VAL A 404 6.74 0.49 4.74
C VAL A 404 6.34 1.35 3.54
N CYS A 405 5.76 2.53 3.79
CA CYS A 405 5.33 3.45 2.74
C CYS A 405 6.52 3.97 1.93
N TRP A 406 7.63 4.31 2.59
CA TRP A 406 8.88 4.72 1.95
C TRP A 406 9.39 3.65 0.98
N THR A 407 9.43 2.40 1.45
CA THR A 407 9.85 1.24 0.65
C THR A 407 8.98 1.05 -0.60
N ILE A 408 7.66 1.19 -0.44
CA ILE A 408 6.70 1.06 -1.55
C ILE A 408 6.92 2.18 -2.59
N TYR A 409 7.07 3.44 -2.15
CA TYR A 409 7.30 4.56 -3.06
C TYR A 409 8.62 4.41 -3.83
N GLU A 410 9.73 4.10 -3.15
CA GLU A 410 11.01 3.88 -3.82
C GLU A 410 10.97 2.69 -4.79
N ALA A 411 10.25 1.61 -4.45
CA ALA A 411 10.08 0.49 -5.36
C ALA A 411 9.41 0.92 -6.68
N LEU A 412 8.48 1.87 -6.62
CA LEU A 412 7.81 2.46 -7.79
C LEU A 412 8.62 3.59 -8.47
N GLY A 413 9.78 3.96 -7.94
CA GLY A 413 10.59 5.07 -8.44
C GLY A 413 10.04 6.46 -8.07
N ILE A 414 9.19 6.54 -7.06
CA ILE A 414 8.67 7.78 -6.50
C ILE A 414 9.59 8.24 -5.37
N ASP A 415 10.02 9.51 -5.40
CA ASP A 415 10.79 10.10 -4.29
C ASP A 415 9.86 10.42 -3.10
N PRO A 416 9.98 9.70 -1.97
CA PRO A 416 9.11 9.94 -0.81
C PRO A 416 9.33 11.30 -0.15
N ALA A 417 10.50 11.92 -0.34
CA ALA A 417 10.84 13.25 0.18
C ALA A 417 10.34 14.40 -0.71
N LYS A 418 9.82 14.09 -1.89
CA LYS A 418 9.25 15.08 -2.81
C LYS A 418 8.14 15.88 -2.15
N GLU A 419 8.18 17.20 -2.33
CA GLU A 419 7.12 18.09 -1.85
C GLU A 419 5.95 18.16 -2.85
N ILE A 420 4.76 18.14 -2.28
CA ILE A 420 3.49 18.36 -2.98
C ILE A 420 2.86 19.63 -2.40
N VAL A 421 2.37 20.51 -3.24
CA VAL A 421 1.65 21.71 -2.80
C VAL A 421 0.19 21.33 -2.52
N THR A 422 -0.28 21.62 -1.30
CA THR A 422 -1.69 21.43 -0.93
C THR A 422 -2.58 22.47 -1.62
N PRO A 423 -3.91 22.27 -1.64
CA PRO A 423 -4.84 23.28 -2.18
C PRO A 423 -4.68 24.68 -1.57
N GLU A 424 -4.24 24.74 -0.30
CA GLU A 424 -3.98 26.00 0.44
C GLU A 424 -2.60 26.62 0.12
N GLY A 425 -1.85 26.05 -0.83
CA GLY A 425 -0.53 26.54 -1.25
C GLY A 425 0.62 26.13 -0.32
N ARG A 426 0.43 25.20 0.62
CA ARG A 426 1.50 24.71 1.51
C ARG A 426 2.31 23.60 0.85
N PRO A 427 3.63 23.67 0.80
CA PRO A 427 4.47 22.54 0.43
C PRO A 427 4.49 21.51 1.56
N VAL A 428 4.16 20.27 1.25
CA VAL A 428 4.18 19.13 2.17
C VAL A 428 4.89 17.97 1.49
N SER A 429 5.91 17.40 2.13
CA SER A 429 6.57 16.20 1.60
C SER A 429 5.59 15.03 1.53
N ILE A 430 5.74 14.13 0.58
CA ILE A 430 4.97 12.87 0.52
C ILE A 430 5.10 12.14 1.85
N LEU A 431 6.34 11.90 2.31
CA LEU A 431 6.63 11.42 3.67
C LEU A 431 7.58 12.40 4.37
N ALA A 432 7.36 12.65 5.66
CA ALA A 432 8.22 13.49 6.47
C ALA A 432 9.43 12.72 7.01
N GLU A 433 9.26 11.41 7.21
CA GLU A 433 10.21 10.48 7.81
C GLU A 433 10.07 9.10 7.18
N GLY A 434 10.96 8.17 7.55
CA GLY A 434 10.98 6.81 7.05
C GLY A 434 12.26 6.50 6.29
N ALA A 435 12.50 5.24 6.07
CA ALA A 435 13.62 4.73 5.30
C ALA A 435 13.26 3.41 4.64
N THR A 436 13.88 3.13 3.50
CA THR A 436 13.73 1.84 2.83
C THR A 436 14.17 0.69 3.74
N VAL A 437 13.34 -0.33 3.81
CA VAL A 437 13.72 -1.61 4.42
C VAL A 437 14.67 -2.33 3.45
N ARG A 438 15.95 -1.97 3.52
CA ARG A 438 16.99 -2.41 2.55
C ARG A 438 17.21 -3.91 2.57
N GLU A 439 16.98 -4.53 3.70
CA GLU A 439 17.09 -5.97 3.93
C GLU A 439 16.15 -6.78 3.03
N LEU A 440 15.14 -6.15 2.48
CA LEU A 440 14.28 -6.76 1.45
C LEU A 440 15.03 -7.03 0.14
N TYR A 441 16.11 -6.29 -0.14
CA TYR A 441 16.81 -6.28 -1.43
C TYR A 441 18.30 -6.63 -1.32
N ALA A 442 18.82 -6.82 -0.09
CA ALA A 442 20.24 -7.04 0.18
C ALA A 442 20.68 -8.50 0.00
#